data_998b24193c93449b9641a348ddd84083
#
_entry.id   998b24193c93449b9641a348ddd84083
#
_cell.length_a   1.000
_cell.length_b   1.000
_cell.length_c   1.000
_cell.angle_alpha   90.00
_cell.angle_beta   90.00
_cell.angle_gamma   90.00
#
_symmetry.space_group_name_H-M   'P 1'
#
loop_
_entity.id
_entity.type
_entity.pdbx_description
1 polymer ?
#
loop_
_entity_poly.entity_id
_entity_poly.type
_entity_poly.pdbx_seq_one_letter_code
_entity_poly.pdbx_strand_id
1 'polypeptide(L)'
;MKPVKKASEMTVKELASYIDQSVLKPEFTQDEIRRYIQEGIDFGCKTVCINPTSLDIAREMTKGTETKICVVCDFPFGLSSTQSRILQVEDCLKGGDIFEVDIVANYGWLRSGLYDEVEKDIKAVTEVCHKYGAA
;
A
#
# COMPACT_ATOMS: atom_id res chain seq x y z
N MET A 1 -14.22 -2.88 -1.77
CA MET A 1 -15.45 -3.67 -1.39
C MET A 1 -16.39 -2.76 -0.59
N LYS A 2 -17.69 -2.74 -0.88
CA LYS A 2 -18.62 -1.95 -0.06
C LYS A 2 -18.89 -2.69 1.25
N PRO A 3 -18.85 -2.02 2.41
CA PRO A 3 -19.15 -2.65 3.69
C PRO A 3 -20.61 -3.12 3.72
N VAL A 4 -20.83 -4.30 4.27
CA VAL A 4 -22.17 -4.92 4.38
C VAL A 4 -22.93 -4.37 5.58
N LYS A 5 -22.20 -3.83 6.58
CA LYS A 5 -22.73 -3.26 7.83
C LYS A 5 -22.35 -1.79 7.95
N LYS A 6 -23.10 -1.03 8.75
CA LYS A 6 -22.65 0.29 9.20
C LYS A 6 -21.49 0.14 10.17
N ALA A 7 -20.54 1.09 10.19
CA ALA A 7 -19.40 1.06 11.09
C ALA A 7 -19.80 0.92 12.58
N SER A 8 -20.91 1.55 12.98
CA SER A 8 -21.46 1.45 14.34
C SER A 8 -22.01 0.07 14.73
N GLU A 9 -22.16 -0.82 13.75
CA GLU A 9 -22.66 -2.20 13.93
C GLU A 9 -21.54 -3.24 13.79
N MET A 10 -20.31 -2.79 13.51
CA MET A 10 -19.15 -3.65 13.36
C MET A 10 -18.48 -3.90 14.70
N THR A 11 -17.96 -5.11 14.87
CA THR A 11 -17.00 -5.40 15.93
C THR A 11 -15.66 -4.72 15.61
N VAL A 12 -14.79 -4.58 16.61
CA VAL A 12 -13.44 -4.03 16.41
C VAL A 12 -12.68 -4.82 15.34
N LYS A 13 -12.78 -6.15 15.35
CA LYS A 13 -12.14 -7.02 14.35
C LYS A 13 -12.70 -6.81 12.93
N GLU A 14 -14.01 -6.68 12.80
CA GLU A 14 -14.63 -6.37 11.50
C GLU A 14 -14.18 -4.99 10.99
N LEU A 15 -14.11 -3.99 11.87
CA LEU A 15 -13.64 -2.66 11.49
C LEU A 15 -12.16 -2.67 11.10
N ALA A 16 -11.31 -3.35 11.88
CA ALA A 16 -9.87 -3.47 11.60
C ALA A 16 -9.61 -4.09 10.21
N SER A 17 -10.47 -5.01 9.74
CA SER A 17 -10.33 -5.62 8.41
C SER A 17 -10.54 -4.65 7.22
N TYR A 18 -10.90 -3.39 7.48
CA TYR A 18 -10.97 -2.31 6.49
C TYR A 18 -9.85 -1.27 6.66
N ILE A 19 -8.91 -1.50 7.56
CA ILE A 19 -7.85 -0.56 7.92
C ILE A 19 -6.51 -1.05 7.39
N ASP A 20 -5.77 -0.15 6.77
CA ASP A 20 -4.37 -0.30 6.42
C ASP A 20 -3.54 0.43 7.48
N GLN A 21 -2.82 -0.33 8.31
CA GLN A 21 -1.94 0.23 9.34
C GLN A 21 -0.75 0.91 8.67
N SER A 22 -0.72 2.24 8.67
CA SER A 22 0.34 3.03 8.04
C SER A 22 1.63 3.07 8.86
N VAL A 23 2.72 2.55 8.29
CA VAL A 23 4.07 2.54 8.87
C VAL A 23 5.01 3.26 7.91
N LEU A 24 4.76 4.58 7.72
CA LEU A 24 5.30 5.35 6.60
C LEU A 24 6.19 6.52 6.98
N LYS A 25 6.38 6.81 8.28
CA LYS A 25 7.22 7.93 8.68
C LYS A 25 8.68 7.67 8.30
N PRO A 26 9.32 8.61 7.60
CA PRO A 26 10.68 8.40 7.09
C PRO A 26 11.74 8.28 8.18
N GLU A 27 11.47 8.79 9.38
CA GLU A 27 12.38 8.74 10.52
C GLU A 27 12.28 7.48 11.37
N PHE A 28 11.34 6.58 11.09
CA PHE A 28 11.17 5.36 11.87
C PHE A 28 12.42 4.48 11.82
N THR A 29 12.89 4.10 13.00
CA THR A 29 13.90 3.05 13.18
C THR A 29 13.32 1.68 12.83
N GLN A 30 14.18 0.68 12.60
CA GLN A 30 13.72 -0.69 12.32
C GLN A 30 12.89 -1.26 13.49
N ASP A 31 13.23 -0.93 14.74
CA ASP A 31 12.46 -1.38 15.91
C ASP A 31 11.07 -0.75 15.96
N GLU A 32 10.96 0.52 15.60
CA GLU A 32 9.66 1.20 15.49
C GLU A 32 8.82 0.63 14.35
N ILE A 33 9.43 0.35 13.19
CA ILE A 33 8.76 -0.32 12.06
C ILE A 33 8.21 -1.68 12.51
N ARG A 34 9.02 -2.51 13.16
CA ARG A 34 8.59 -3.81 13.70
C ARG A 34 7.45 -3.67 14.70
N ARG A 35 7.53 -2.71 15.60
CA ARG A 35 6.49 -2.44 16.60
C ARG A 35 5.17 -2.08 15.94
N TYR A 36 5.15 -1.16 14.98
CA TYR A 36 3.92 -0.72 14.32
C TYR A 36 3.34 -1.77 13.37
N ILE A 37 4.18 -2.60 12.75
CA ILE A 37 3.72 -3.77 12.00
C ILE A 37 3.04 -4.75 12.94
N GLN A 38 3.63 -5.04 14.12
CA GLN A 38 3.06 -5.92 15.11
C GLN A 38 1.71 -5.39 15.63
N GLU A 39 1.61 -4.10 15.88
CA GLU A 39 0.32 -3.46 16.22
C GLU A 39 -0.77 -3.75 15.16
N GLY A 40 -0.45 -3.59 13.88
CA GLY A 40 -1.39 -3.87 12.79
C GLY A 40 -1.84 -5.34 12.78
N ILE A 41 -0.91 -6.27 13.03
CA ILE A 41 -1.19 -7.70 13.13
C ILE A 41 -2.09 -8.00 14.34
N ASP A 42 -1.77 -7.44 15.52
CA ASP A 42 -2.50 -7.67 16.76
C ASP A 42 -3.94 -7.14 16.70
N PHE A 43 -4.14 -6.00 16.04
CA PHE A 43 -5.48 -5.45 15.79
C PHE A 43 -6.24 -6.20 14.69
N GLY A 44 -5.56 -7.00 13.88
CA GLY A 44 -6.16 -7.68 12.74
C GLY A 44 -6.48 -6.73 11.59
N CYS A 45 -5.62 -5.74 11.37
CA CYS A 45 -5.74 -4.83 10.23
C CYS A 45 -5.67 -5.60 8.91
N LYS A 46 -6.34 -5.07 7.87
CA LYS A 46 -6.35 -5.66 6.53
C LYS A 46 -4.93 -5.77 6.00
N THR A 47 -4.20 -4.67 6.04
CA THR A 47 -2.80 -4.61 5.65
C THR A 47 -1.94 -3.86 6.67
N VAL A 48 -0.65 -4.01 6.51
CA VAL A 48 0.36 -3.03 6.97
C VAL A 48 0.87 -2.30 5.73
N CYS A 49 0.69 -0.98 5.71
CA CYS A 49 1.11 -0.14 4.60
C CYS A 49 2.49 0.44 4.88
N ILE A 50 3.47 0.09 4.05
CA ILE A 50 4.89 0.30 4.31
C ILE A 50 5.62 0.97 3.15
N ASN A 51 6.78 1.54 3.45
CA ASN A 51 7.75 1.97 2.44
C ASN A 51 8.46 0.76 1.80
N PRO A 52 8.89 0.82 0.52
CA PRO A 52 9.59 -0.27 -0.16
C PRO A 52 10.78 -0.84 0.61
N THR A 53 11.54 0.01 1.30
CA THR A 53 12.70 -0.39 2.12
C THR A 53 12.38 -1.26 3.32
N SER A 54 11.11 -1.35 3.71
CA SER A 54 10.63 -2.15 4.84
C SER A 54 9.99 -3.49 4.43
N LEU A 55 10.02 -3.83 3.13
CA LEU A 55 9.36 -5.03 2.59
C LEU A 55 9.86 -6.32 3.24
N ASP A 56 11.16 -6.48 3.44
CA ASP A 56 11.71 -7.71 4.03
C ASP A 56 11.23 -7.91 5.47
N ILE A 57 11.17 -6.82 6.27
CA ILE A 57 10.64 -6.85 7.63
C ILE A 57 9.14 -7.21 7.60
N ALA A 58 8.38 -6.60 6.70
CA ALA A 58 6.95 -6.88 6.61
C ALA A 58 6.68 -8.32 6.18
N ARG A 59 7.40 -8.86 5.20
CA ARG A 59 7.30 -10.26 4.77
C ARG A 59 7.60 -11.24 5.89
N GLU A 60 8.68 -10.97 6.66
CA GLU A 60 9.03 -11.77 7.83
C GLU A 60 7.90 -11.80 8.85
N MET A 61 7.35 -10.63 9.20
CA MET A 61 6.41 -10.47 10.31
C MET A 61 4.98 -10.89 9.95
N THR A 62 4.53 -10.68 8.72
CA THR A 62 3.17 -11.04 8.29
C THR A 62 3.01 -12.50 7.90
N LYS A 63 4.12 -13.23 7.78
CA LYS A 63 4.10 -14.66 7.40
C LYS A 63 3.26 -15.49 8.37
N GLY A 64 2.24 -16.16 7.84
CA GLY A 64 1.33 -17.00 8.63
C GLY A 64 0.25 -16.22 9.39
N THR A 65 0.14 -14.91 9.17
CA THR A 65 -0.94 -14.07 9.73
C THR A 65 -2.03 -13.79 8.68
N GLU A 66 -3.16 -13.25 9.12
CA GLU A 66 -4.25 -12.78 8.24
C GLU A 66 -3.96 -11.40 7.62
N THR A 67 -3.11 -10.60 8.27
CA THR A 67 -2.72 -9.26 7.82
C THR A 67 -1.83 -9.37 6.59
N LYS A 68 -2.14 -8.58 5.55
CA LYS A 68 -1.43 -8.58 4.28
C LYS A 68 -0.50 -7.37 4.19
N ILE A 69 0.25 -7.29 3.10
CA ILE A 69 1.17 -6.18 2.86
C ILE A 69 0.58 -5.25 1.80
N CYS A 70 0.50 -3.96 2.12
CA CYS A 70 0.39 -2.87 1.17
C CYS A 70 1.75 -2.18 1.07
N VAL A 71 2.17 -1.81 -0.13
CA VAL A 71 3.40 -1.02 -0.34
C VAL A 71 3.08 0.27 -1.08
N VAL A 72 3.69 1.38 -0.65
CA VAL A 72 3.51 2.65 -1.34
C VAL A 72 4.44 2.78 -2.55
N CYS A 73 3.96 3.46 -3.60
CA CYS A 73 4.73 3.83 -4.77
C CYS A 73 4.74 5.35 -4.94
N ASP A 74 5.95 5.90 -5.13
CA ASP A 74 6.19 7.34 -5.35
C ASP A 74 5.58 8.24 -4.26
N PHE A 75 5.56 7.71 -3.04
CA PHE A 75 5.03 8.38 -1.87
C PHE A 75 6.11 9.26 -1.19
N PRO A 76 5.77 10.47 -0.70
CA PRO A 76 4.40 11.04 -0.64
C PRO A 76 4.06 11.99 -1.79
N PHE A 77 4.91 12.21 -2.77
CA PHE A 77 4.80 13.34 -3.68
C PHE A 77 4.13 13.03 -5.03
N GLY A 78 4.26 11.82 -5.55
CA GLY A 78 3.66 11.45 -6.83
C GLY A 78 4.24 12.21 -8.03
N LEU A 79 5.54 12.51 -8.02
CA LEU A 79 6.19 13.39 -9.01
C LEU A 79 7.19 12.66 -9.92
N SER A 80 7.37 11.36 -9.74
CA SER A 80 8.21 10.56 -10.64
C SER A 80 7.52 10.35 -11.99
N SER A 81 8.32 10.06 -13.02
CA SER A 81 7.76 9.67 -14.31
C SER A 81 7.02 8.33 -14.21
N THR A 82 6.04 8.11 -15.08
CA THR A 82 5.30 6.83 -15.17
C THR A 82 6.24 5.65 -15.29
N GLN A 83 7.30 5.76 -16.09
CA GLN A 83 8.28 4.67 -16.24
C GLN A 83 9.02 4.36 -14.92
N SER A 84 9.39 5.39 -14.14
CA SER A 84 10.03 5.20 -12.84
C SER A 84 9.10 4.52 -11.84
N ARG A 85 7.81 4.86 -11.85
CA ARG A 85 6.80 4.22 -11.01
C ARG A 85 6.61 2.74 -11.37
N ILE A 86 6.53 2.43 -12.66
CA ILE A 86 6.46 1.06 -13.16
C ILE A 86 7.63 0.23 -12.64
N LEU A 87 8.86 0.74 -12.78
CA LEU A 87 10.06 0.05 -12.30
C LEU A 87 10.05 -0.14 -10.77
N GLN A 88 9.61 0.87 -10.02
CA GLN A 88 9.49 0.78 -8.56
C GLN A 88 8.49 -0.30 -8.14
N VAL A 89 7.31 -0.31 -8.77
CA VAL A 89 6.26 -1.30 -8.48
C VAL A 89 6.72 -2.71 -8.88
N GLU A 90 7.32 -2.89 -10.05
CA GLU A 90 7.86 -4.18 -10.46
C GLU A 90 8.92 -4.71 -9.48
N ASP A 91 9.80 -3.83 -9.00
CA ASP A 91 10.82 -4.22 -8.02
C ASP A 91 10.21 -4.71 -6.71
N CYS A 92 9.19 -3.99 -6.20
CA CYS A 92 8.46 -4.41 -5.00
C CYS A 92 7.74 -5.75 -5.19
N LEU A 93 7.10 -5.95 -6.35
CA LEU A 93 6.23 -7.10 -6.62
C LEU A 93 7.02 -8.39 -6.96
N LYS A 94 8.24 -8.30 -7.44
CA LYS A 94 9.09 -9.46 -7.76
C LYS A 94 9.30 -10.42 -6.60
N GLY A 95 9.30 -9.91 -5.36
CA GLY A 95 9.43 -10.72 -4.15
C GLY A 95 8.17 -11.48 -3.74
N GLY A 96 7.03 -11.23 -4.39
CA GLY A 96 5.73 -11.79 -4.01
C GLY A 96 5.16 -11.21 -2.71
N ASP A 97 4.06 -11.79 -2.26
CA ASP A 97 3.37 -11.51 -0.99
C ASP A 97 2.83 -10.07 -0.82
N ILE A 98 2.75 -9.29 -1.90
CA ILE A 98 2.11 -7.98 -1.89
C ILE A 98 0.64 -8.12 -2.28
N PHE A 99 -0.23 -7.64 -1.40
CA PHE A 99 -1.67 -7.68 -1.61
C PHE A 99 -2.17 -6.48 -2.42
N GLU A 100 -1.65 -5.28 -2.09
CA GLU A 100 -2.01 -4.05 -2.80
C GLU A 100 -0.86 -3.05 -2.84
N VAL A 101 -0.94 -2.12 -3.79
CA VAL A 101 0.02 -1.03 -3.99
C VAL A 101 -0.71 0.30 -3.96
N ASP A 102 -0.35 1.17 -3.02
CA ASP A 102 -0.85 2.53 -2.95
C ASP A 102 0.02 3.46 -3.78
N ILE A 103 -0.56 4.08 -4.79
CA ILE A 103 0.14 5.05 -5.64
C ILE A 103 -0.32 6.47 -5.35
N VAL A 104 0.61 7.42 -5.43
CA VAL A 104 0.27 8.84 -5.34
C VAL A 104 0.02 9.39 -6.74
N ALA A 105 -1.22 9.84 -7.00
CA ALA A 105 -1.55 10.50 -8.27
C ALA A 105 -0.77 11.82 -8.42
N ASN A 106 -0.37 12.17 -9.63
CA ASN A 106 0.24 13.47 -9.89
C ASN A 106 -0.82 14.58 -9.75
N TYR A 107 -0.91 15.15 -8.54
CA TYR A 107 -1.89 16.19 -8.23
C TYR A 107 -1.59 17.53 -8.94
N GLY A 108 -0.36 17.77 -9.37
CA GLY A 108 -0.04 18.91 -10.25
C GLY A 108 -0.73 18.80 -11.60
N TRP A 109 -0.72 17.62 -12.20
CA TRP A 109 -1.47 17.34 -13.44
C TRP A 109 -2.98 17.45 -13.21
N LEU A 110 -3.50 16.90 -12.10
CA LEU A 110 -4.91 17.03 -11.73
C LEU A 110 -5.35 18.51 -11.64
N ARG A 111 -4.57 19.33 -10.94
CA ARG A 111 -4.85 20.76 -10.82
C ARG A 111 -4.73 21.53 -12.12
N SER A 112 -3.94 21.02 -13.06
CA SER A 112 -3.77 21.60 -14.41
C SER A 112 -4.84 21.12 -15.41
N GLY A 113 -5.76 20.25 -14.97
CA GLY A 113 -6.79 19.67 -15.85
C GLY A 113 -6.27 18.63 -16.82
N LEU A 114 -5.07 18.09 -16.63
CA LEU A 114 -4.45 17.06 -17.46
C LEU A 114 -4.96 15.66 -17.06
N TYR A 115 -6.27 15.46 -17.10
CA TYR A 115 -6.93 14.24 -16.61
C TYR A 115 -6.53 13.00 -17.42
N ASP A 116 -6.37 13.15 -18.74
CA ASP A 116 -5.97 12.05 -19.61
C ASP A 116 -4.55 11.54 -19.26
N GLU A 117 -3.63 12.45 -18.88
CA GLU A 117 -2.29 12.06 -18.47
C GLU A 117 -2.30 11.33 -17.12
N VAL A 118 -3.13 11.79 -16.19
CA VAL A 118 -3.30 11.11 -14.89
C VAL A 118 -3.92 9.73 -15.09
N GLU A 119 -4.94 9.61 -15.92
CA GLU A 119 -5.57 8.32 -16.24
C GLU A 119 -4.57 7.33 -16.85
N LYS A 120 -3.79 7.77 -17.85
CA LYS A 120 -2.75 6.95 -18.49
C LYS A 120 -1.69 6.48 -17.49
N ASP A 121 -1.24 7.37 -16.60
CA ASP A 121 -0.24 7.07 -15.59
C ASP A 121 -0.75 6.02 -14.60
N ILE A 122 -1.92 6.25 -14.01
CA ILE A 122 -2.55 5.32 -13.07
C ILE A 122 -2.81 3.97 -13.75
N LYS A 123 -3.35 3.97 -14.97
CA LYS A 123 -3.62 2.75 -15.73
C LYS A 123 -2.35 1.93 -15.95
N ALA A 124 -1.26 2.58 -16.37
CA ALA A 124 0.00 1.90 -16.65
C ALA A 124 0.57 1.21 -15.39
N VAL A 125 0.50 1.86 -14.23
CA VAL A 125 0.94 1.27 -12.95
C VAL A 125 0.00 0.14 -12.52
N THR A 126 -1.32 0.35 -12.63
CA THR A 126 -2.33 -0.65 -12.28
C THR A 126 -2.20 -1.93 -13.11
N GLU A 127 -1.92 -1.81 -14.41
CA GLU A 127 -1.69 -2.97 -15.29
C GLU A 127 -0.50 -3.82 -14.81
N VAL A 128 0.55 -3.19 -14.29
CA VAL A 128 1.68 -3.90 -13.69
C VAL A 128 1.25 -4.60 -12.40
N CYS A 129 0.55 -3.92 -11.49
CA CYS A 129 0.04 -4.53 -10.26
C CYS A 129 -0.78 -5.79 -10.56
N HIS A 130 -1.76 -5.67 -11.47
CA HIS A 130 -2.63 -6.80 -11.85
C HIS A 130 -1.87 -7.97 -12.46
N LYS A 131 -0.82 -7.72 -13.26
CA LYS A 131 0.05 -8.75 -13.82
C LYS A 131 0.72 -9.61 -12.74
N TYR A 132 1.01 -9.04 -11.59
CA TYR A 132 1.58 -9.72 -10.44
C TYR A 132 0.52 -10.19 -9.41
N GLY A 133 -0.77 -9.93 -9.64
CA GLY A 133 -1.87 -10.36 -8.77
C GLY A 133 -2.12 -9.42 -7.58
N ALA A 134 -1.52 -8.23 -7.55
CA ALA A 134 -1.78 -7.20 -6.56
C ALA A 134 -2.91 -6.26 -7.03
N ALA A 135 -3.62 -5.64 -6.06
CA ALA A 135 -4.62 -4.61 -6.31
C ALA A 135 -3.99 -3.22 -6.36
#